data_f6523c814b8fa5159f4118b13e514902
#
_entry.id   f6523c814b8fa5159f4118b13e514902
#
_cell.length_a   1.000
_cell.length_b   1.000
_cell.length_c   1.000
_cell.angle_alpha   90.00
_cell.angle_beta   90.00
_cell.angle_gamma   90.00
#
_symmetry.space_group_name_H-M   'P 1'
#
loop_
_entity.id
_entity.type
_entity.pdbx_description
1 polymer ?
#
loop_
_entity_poly.entity_id
_entity_poly.type
_entity_poly.pdbx_seq_one_letter_code
_entity_poly.pdbx_strand_id
1 'polypeptide(L)'
;IILSKITSLSLVMAISQLIVLLFYIISALVLKVPFANYLLDFLLWSITGWIATITIVTIQIFLSIRLKNFAVPILISAILAIAGLMTLFIGQGLFSIFPYAQIAVGDRARSLVPFTLSEFILFLVVNGAYIFVFYTLAVRQLKKRFI
;
A
#
# COMPACT_ATOMS: atom_id res chain seq x y z
N ILE A 1 -20.60 -4.51 4.20
CA ILE A 1 -19.75 -5.72 4.33
C ILE A 1 -18.35 -5.49 3.79
N ILE A 2 -18.22 -5.00 2.55
CA ILE A 2 -16.89 -4.73 1.95
C ILE A 2 -16.16 -3.62 2.70
N LEU A 3 -16.84 -2.53 3.01
CA LEU A 3 -16.27 -1.39 3.72
C LEU A 3 -15.76 -1.79 5.11
N SER A 4 -16.50 -2.61 5.83
CA SER A 4 -16.08 -3.10 7.15
C SER A 4 -14.83 -3.98 7.06
N LYS A 5 -14.71 -4.81 6.03
CA LYS A 5 -13.50 -5.62 5.79
C LYS A 5 -12.30 -4.76 5.45
N ILE A 6 -12.47 -3.76 4.58
CA ILE A 6 -11.41 -2.79 4.24
C ILE A 6 -10.96 -2.07 5.52
N THR A 7 -11.89 -1.59 6.32
CA THR A 7 -11.58 -0.88 7.57
C THR A 7 -10.82 -1.77 8.55
N SER A 8 -11.29 -2.99 8.78
CA SER A 8 -10.63 -3.92 9.70
C SER A 8 -9.22 -4.28 9.25
N LEU A 9 -9.03 -4.58 7.96
CA LEU A 9 -7.72 -4.92 7.41
C LEU A 9 -6.79 -3.71 7.38
N SER A 10 -7.30 -2.52 7.09
CA SER A 10 -6.50 -1.30 7.12
C SER A 10 -6.03 -0.94 8.53
N LEU A 11 -6.82 -1.23 9.56
CA LEU A 11 -6.40 -1.08 10.96
C LEU A 11 -5.28 -2.05 11.32
N VAL A 12 -5.37 -3.31 10.90
CA VAL A 12 -4.29 -4.28 11.10
C VAL A 12 -3.01 -3.80 10.40
N MET A 13 -3.12 -3.28 9.19
CA MET A 13 -1.97 -2.71 8.47
C MET A 13 -1.41 -1.46 9.14
N ALA A 14 -2.26 -0.61 9.75
CA ALA A 14 -1.80 0.53 10.54
C ALA A 14 -0.97 0.08 11.74
N ILE A 15 -1.41 -0.95 12.44
CA ILE A 15 -0.64 -1.54 13.56
C ILE A 15 0.71 -2.07 13.06
N SER A 16 0.73 -2.76 11.92
CA SER A 16 1.97 -3.25 11.30
C SER A 16 2.93 -2.10 10.97
N GLN A 17 2.44 -1.01 10.43
CA GLN A 17 3.24 0.19 10.15
C GLN A 17 3.80 0.83 11.42
N LEU A 18 3.02 0.87 12.49
CA LEU A 18 3.49 1.36 13.79
C LEU A 18 4.60 0.47 14.36
N ILE A 19 4.48 -0.85 14.23
CA ILE A 19 5.52 -1.79 14.67
C ILE A 19 6.81 -1.56 13.89
N VAL A 20 6.74 -1.41 12.57
CA VAL A 20 7.90 -1.12 11.72
C VAL A 20 8.55 0.20 12.13
N LEU A 21 7.76 1.23 12.40
CA LEU A 21 8.25 2.53 12.85
C LEU A 21 8.96 2.42 14.21
N LEU A 22 8.40 1.65 15.16
CA LEU A 22 9.03 1.40 16.46
C LEU A 22 10.37 0.66 16.32
N PHE A 23 10.43 -0.38 15.50
CA PHE A 23 11.69 -1.07 15.22
C PHE A 23 12.73 -0.14 14.60
N TYR A 24 12.30 0.74 13.71
CA TYR A 24 13.17 1.75 13.11
C TYR A 24 13.75 2.69 14.16
N ILE A 25 12.91 3.23 15.05
CA ILE A 25 13.35 4.13 16.15
C ILE A 25 14.29 3.41 17.11
N ILE A 26 13.96 2.19 17.52
CA ILE A 26 14.78 1.39 18.41
C ILE A 26 16.14 1.11 17.77
N SER A 27 16.17 0.71 16.50
CA SER A 27 17.41 0.45 15.77
C SER A 27 18.29 1.70 15.67
N ALA A 28 17.68 2.86 15.41
CA ALA A 28 18.39 4.14 15.35
C ALA A 28 19.00 4.51 16.72
N LEU A 29 18.28 4.27 17.81
CA LEU A 29 18.79 4.50 19.18
C LEU A 29 19.94 3.57 19.53
N VAL A 30 19.82 2.28 19.21
CA VAL A 30 20.87 1.27 19.50
C VAL A 30 22.14 1.58 18.70
N LEU A 31 22.01 1.95 17.44
CA LEU A 31 23.15 2.29 16.58
C LEU A 31 23.66 3.71 16.78
N LYS A 32 23.04 4.49 17.68
CA LYS A 32 23.39 5.89 17.96
C LYS A 32 23.39 6.79 16.72
N VAL A 33 22.50 6.50 15.77
CA VAL A 33 22.30 7.30 14.56
C VAL A 33 21.42 8.50 14.90
N PRO A 34 21.77 9.74 14.50
CA PRO A 34 20.91 10.90 14.71
C PRO A 34 19.64 10.77 13.83
N PHE A 35 18.50 10.58 14.46
CA PHE A 35 17.22 10.39 13.77
C PHE A 35 16.20 11.51 14.03
N ALA A 36 16.45 12.38 15.02
CA ALA A 36 15.51 13.39 15.45
C ALA A 36 15.10 14.36 14.32
N ASN A 37 16.01 14.69 13.41
CA ASN A 37 15.76 15.57 12.28
C ASN A 37 14.90 14.91 11.18
N TYR A 38 14.84 13.59 11.16
CA TYR A 38 14.13 12.81 10.15
C TYR A 38 12.84 12.15 10.69
N LEU A 39 12.56 12.33 12.00
CA LEU A 39 11.43 11.66 12.65
C LEU A 39 10.10 12.06 12.00
N LEU A 40 9.92 13.32 11.67
CA LEU A 40 8.72 13.80 11.01
C LEU A 40 8.56 13.19 9.61
N ASP A 41 9.63 13.10 8.84
CA ASP A 41 9.62 12.49 7.51
C ASP A 41 9.24 11.00 7.59
N PHE A 42 9.79 10.27 8.54
CA PHE A 42 9.44 8.86 8.75
C PHE A 42 7.99 8.66 9.19
N LEU A 43 7.46 9.54 10.01
CA LEU A 43 6.05 9.52 10.39
C LEU A 43 5.15 9.76 9.16
N LEU A 44 5.48 10.74 8.33
CA LEU A 44 4.74 11.04 7.11
C LEU A 44 4.82 9.86 6.12
N TRP A 45 6.00 9.26 5.94
CA TRP A 45 6.17 8.09 5.08
C TRP A 45 5.43 6.86 5.60
N SER A 46 5.36 6.67 6.90
CA SER A 46 4.53 5.61 7.49
C SER A 46 3.06 5.81 7.20
N ILE A 47 2.56 7.05 7.25
CA ILE A 47 1.18 7.37 6.92
C ILE A 47 0.89 7.14 5.43
N THR A 48 1.77 7.61 4.54
CA THR A 48 1.62 7.39 3.09
C THR A 48 1.75 5.90 2.73
N GLY A 49 2.66 5.18 3.36
CA GLY A 49 2.76 3.73 3.22
C GLY A 49 1.48 3.02 3.66
N TRP A 50 0.88 3.44 4.77
CA TRP A 50 -0.41 2.91 5.22
C TRP A 50 -1.54 3.19 4.21
N ILE A 51 -1.63 4.40 3.66
CA ILE A 51 -2.60 4.73 2.61
C ILE A 51 -2.45 3.78 1.41
N ALA A 52 -1.22 3.48 1.02
CA ALA A 52 -0.94 2.53 -0.06
C ALA A 52 -1.41 1.11 0.27
N THR A 53 -1.38 0.68 1.53
CA THR A 53 -1.89 -0.64 1.92
C THR A 53 -3.39 -0.76 1.68
N ILE A 54 -4.15 0.32 1.81
CA ILE A 54 -5.59 0.33 1.55
C ILE A 54 -5.88 -0.03 0.09
N THR A 55 -5.06 0.45 -0.84
CA THR A 55 -5.14 0.08 -2.26
C THR A 55 -5.01 -1.43 -2.45
N ILE A 56 -3.97 -2.03 -1.87
CA ILE A 56 -3.71 -3.47 -2.00
C ILE A 56 -4.81 -4.29 -1.33
N VAL A 57 -5.26 -3.89 -0.14
CA VAL A 57 -6.37 -4.53 0.57
C VAL A 57 -7.63 -4.53 -0.29
N THR A 58 -7.95 -3.41 -0.93
CA THR A 58 -9.14 -3.27 -1.78
C THR A 58 -9.06 -4.19 -3.00
N ILE A 59 -7.89 -4.26 -3.66
CA ILE A 59 -7.65 -5.17 -4.78
C ILE A 59 -7.79 -6.62 -4.31
N GLN A 60 -7.22 -6.97 -3.17
CA GLN A 60 -7.26 -8.33 -2.63
C GLN A 60 -8.68 -8.77 -2.28
N ILE A 61 -9.50 -7.89 -1.73
CA ILE A 61 -10.91 -8.16 -1.45
C ILE A 61 -11.66 -8.42 -2.75
N PHE A 62 -11.45 -7.60 -3.78
CA PHE A 62 -12.05 -7.83 -5.10
C PHE A 62 -11.67 -9.19 -5.68
N LEU A 63 -10.38 -9.54 -5.66
CA LEU A 63 -9.91 -10.84 -6.15
C LEU A 63 -10.52 -12.00 -5.36
N SER A 64 -10.61 -11.87 -4.04
CA SER A 64 -11.20 -12.90 -3.18
C SER A 64 -12.71 -13.12 -3.42
N ILE A 65 -13.43 -12.06 -3.77
CA ILE A 65 -14.84 -12.16 -4.12
C ILE A 65 -15.03 -12.79 -5.52
N ARG A 66 -14.17 -12.42 -6.46
CA ARG A 66 -14.26 -12.88 -7.86
C ARG A 66 -13.83 -14.34 -8.00
N LEU A 67 -12.76 -14.72 -7.35
CA LEU A 67 -12.18 -16.05 -7.44
C LEU A 67 -12.70 -16.91 -6.29
N LYS A 68 -13.35 -18.02 -6.63
CA LYS A 68 -13.96 -18.93 -5.65
C LYS A 68 -12.94 -19.77 -4.86
N ASN A 69 -11.66 -19.63 -5.14
CA ASN A 69 -10.57 -20.36 -4.51
C ASN A 69 -9.75 -19.41 -3.63
N PHE A 70 -9.43 -19.84 -2.42
CA PHE A 70 -8.66 -19.04 -1.47
C PHE A 70 -7.18 -18.87 -1.87
N ALA A 71 -6.59 -19.90 -2.47
CA ALA A 71 -5.15 -19.89 -2.80
C ALA A 71 -4.81 -19.01 -4.00
N VAL A 72 -5.69 -18.94 -5.00
CA VAL A 72 -5.42 -18.21 -6.25
C VAL A 72 -5.26 -16.69 -6.03
N PRO A 73 -6.11 -15.99 -5.26
CA PRO A 73 -5.88 -14.59 -4.94
C PRO A 73 -4.54 -14.31 -4.28
N ILE A 74 -4.11 -15.19 -3.38
CA ILE A 74 -2.81 -15.06 -2.69
C ILE A 74 -1.66 -15.22 -3.69
N LEU A 75 -1.74 -16.22 -4.57
CA LEU A 75 -0.72 -16.43 -5.60
C LEU A 75 -0.62 -15.25 -6.56
N ILE A 76 -1.75 -14.72 -7.02
CA ILE A 76 -1.78 -13.53 -7.87
C ILE A 76 -1.13 -12.35 -7.17
N SER A 77 -1.44 -12.11 -5.90
CA SER A 77 -0.85 -11.03 -5.13
C SER A 77 0.65 -11.19 -4.94
N ALA A 78 1.13 -12.42 -4.72
CA ALA A 78 2.56 -12.69 -4.61
C ALA A 78 3.30 -12.39 -5.92
N ILE A 79 2.74 -12.82 -7.05
CA ILE A 79 3.31 -12.55 -8.38
C ILE A 79 3.32 -11.03 -8.65
N LEU A 80 2.21 -10.34 -8.36
CA LEU A 80 2.12 -8.90 -8.55
C LEU A 80 3.05 -8.12 -7.61
N ALA A 81 3.28 -8.60 -6.40
CA ALA A 81 4.25 -8.00 -5.48
C ALA A 81 5.68 -8.10 -6.04
N ILE A 82 6.06 -9.26 -6.59
CA ILE A 82 7.36 -9.43 -7.25
C ILE A 82 7.45 -8.52 -8.48
N ALA A 83 6.40 -8.46 -9.30
CA ALA A 83 6.35 -7.54 -10.44
C ALA A 83 6.47 -6.08 -9.99
N GLY A 84 5.85 -5.70 -8.87
CA GLY A 84 5.99 -4.39 -8.26
C GLY A 84 7.43 -4.05 -7.88
N LEU A 85 8.16 -5.01 -7.28
CA LEU A 85 9.58 -4.84 -7.00
C LEU A 85 10.41 -4.66 -8.28
N MET A 86 10.08 -5.39 -9.34
CA MET A 86 10.78 -5.24 -10.62
C MET A 86 10.59 -3.86 -11.25
N THR A 87 9.48 -3.18 -11.01
CA THR A 87 9.25 -1.83 -11.52
C THR A 87 10.26 -0.80 -10.99
N LEU A 88 10.88 -1.06 -9.82
CA LEU A 88 11.98 -0.23 -9.29
C LEU A 88 13.15 -0.14 -10.27
N PHE A 89 13.41 -1.22 -11.01
CA PHE A 89 14.54 -1.32 -11.92
C PHE A 89 14.19 -0.90 -13.35
N ILE A 90 12.90 -0.94 -13.71
CA ILE A 90 12.45 -0.61 -15.06
C ILE A 90 12.36 0.90 -15.28
N GLY A 91 11.70 1.62 -14.39
CA GLY A 91 11.55 3.07 -14.52
C GLY A 91 10.65 3.71 -13.49
N GLN A 92 10.92 4.97 -13.20
CA GLN A 92 10.18 5.72 -12.18
C GLN A 92 8.71 5.94 -12.55
N GLY A 93 8.38 6.13 -13.82
CA GLY A 93 7.01 6.30 -14.27
C GLY A 93 6.15 5.07 -13.98
N LEU A 94 6.64 3.89 -14.36
CA LEU A 94 5.93 2.64 -14.10
C LEU A 94 5.85 2.33 -12.60
N PHE A 95 6.93 2.54 -11.86
CA PHE A 95 6.97 2.39 -10.41
C PHE A 95 5.93 3.27 -9.71
N SER A 96 5.76 4.52 -10.14
CA SER A 96 4.82 5.47 -9.56
C SER A 96 3.34 5.11 -9.81
N ILE A 97 3.04 4.32 -10.83
CA ILE A 97 1.67 3.99 -11.25
C ILE A 97 1.29 2.56 -10.87
N PHE A 98 2.23 1.64 -10.78
CA PHE A 98 1.95 0.22 -10.54
C PHE A 98 1.33 0.00 -9.16
N PRO A 99 0.17 -0.71 -9.04
CA PRO A 99 -0.59 -0.77 -7.78
C PRO A 99 0.15 -1.48 -6.64
N TYR A 100 0.88 -2.55 -6.92
CA TYR A 100 1.63 -3.30 -5.91
C TYR A 100 3.00 -2.69 -5.58
N ALA A 101 3.40 -1.63 -6.27
CA ALA A 101 4.56 -0.82 -5.94
C ALA A 101 4.22 0.37 -5.01
N GLN A 102 2.93 0.65 -4.77
CA GLN A 102 2.50 1.85 -4.05
C GLN A 102 2.98 1.90 -2.59
N ILE A 103 3.11 0.77 -1.91
CA ILE A 103 3.70 0.74 -0.56
C ILE A 103 5.13 1.26 -0.61
N ALA A 104 5.93 0.80 -1.56
CA ALA A 104 7.31 1.25 -1.72
C ALA A 104 7.38 2.73 -2.15
N VAL A 105 6.42 3.21 -2.94
CA VAL A 105 6.30 4.65 -3.27
C VAL A 105 5.95 5.45 -2.01
N GLY A 106 4.98 5.01 -1.23
CA GLY A 106 4.56 5.66 0.01
C GLY A 106 5.66 5.69 1.07
N ASP A 107 6.41 4.61 1.21
CA ASP A 107 7.54 4.51 2.13
C ASP A 107 8.84 5.15 1.57
N ARG A 108 8.79 5.74 0.38
CA ARG A 108 9.93 6.38 -0.29
C ARG A 108 11.14 5.45 -0.47
N ALA A 109 10.88 4.18 -0.75
CA ALA A 109 11.92 3.15 -0.83
C ALA A 109 12.97 3.40 -1.94
N ARG A 110 12.58 4.09 -3.01
CA ARG A 110 13.50 4.43 -4.12
C ARG A 110 14.33 5.68 -3.87
N SER A 111 13.82 6.61 -3.09
CA SER A 111 14.46 7.89 -2.81
C SER A 111 14.13 8.32 -1.39
N LEU A 112 15.15 8.57 -0.60
CA LEU A 112 15.01 9.05 0.78
C LEU A 112 14.74 10.56 0.87
N VAL A 113 14.24 11.15 -0.20
CA VAL A 113 13.87 12.57 -0.28
C VAL A 113 12.36 12.69 -0.02
N PRO A 114 11.92 13.69 0.75
CA PRO A 114 10.49 13.95 0.94
C PRO A 114 9.73 14.13 -0.37
N PHE A 115 8.43 13.85 -0.35
CA PHE A 115 7.57 14.07 -1.50
C PHE A 115 7.61 15.55 -1.93
N THR A 116 7.73 15.78 -3.23
CA THR A 116 7.35 17.05 -3.83
C THR A 116 5.82 17.13 -3.89
N LEU A 117 5.28 18.34 -4.03
CA LEU A 117 3.83 18.53 -4.13
C LEU A 117 3.22 17.73 -5.29
N SER A 118 3.87 17.73 -6.44
CA SER A 118 3.42 16.99 -7.63
C SER A 118 3.46 15.48 -7.42
N GLU A 119 4.51 14.94 -6.81
CA GLU A 119 4.61 13.51 -6.49
C GLU A 119 3.56 13.09 -5.48
N PHE A 120 3.29 13.90 -4.47
CA PHE A 120 2.27 13.62 -3.46
C PHE A 120 0.86 13.62 -4.06
N ILE A 121 0.54 14.59 -4.92
CA ILE A 121 -0.73 14.64 -5.64
C ILE A 121 -0.88 13.42 -6.54
N LEU A 122 0.16 13.06 -7.31
CA LEU A 122 0.15 11.85 -8.14
C LEU A 122 -0.09 10.60 -7.31
N PHE A 123 0.58 10.45 -6.18
CA PHE A 123 0.41 9.34 -5.26
C PHE A 123 -1.05 9.22 -4.76
N LEU A 124 -1.64 10.32 -4.32
CA LEU A 124 -3.03 10.34 -3.85
C LEU A 124 -4.02 10.03 -4.96
N VAL A 125 -3.82 10.59 -6.15
CA VAL A 125 -4.69 10.34 -7.32
C VAL A 125 -4.62 8.88 -7.75
N VAL A 126 -3.43 8.32 -7.87
CA VAL A 126 -3.24 6.92 -8.28
C VAL A 126 -3.88 5.97 -7.27
N ASN A 127 -3.59 6.13 -5.98
CA ASN A 127 -4.17 5.28 -4.94
C ASN A 127 -5.68 5.46 -4.82
N GLY A 128 -6.17 6.69 -4.87
CA GLY A 128 -7.60 6.99 -4.85
C GLY A 128 -8.34 6.36 -6.04
N ALA A 129 -7.77 6.43 -7.23
CA ALA A 129 -8.32 5.80 -8.43
C ALA A 129 -8.41 4.27 -8.31
N TYR A 130 -7.34 3.62 -7.85
CA TYR A 130 -7.35 2.16 -7.62
C TYR A 130 -8.38 1.76 -6.57
N ILE A 131 -8.43 2.44 -5.44
CA ILE A 131 -9.41 2.16 -4.38
C ILE A 131 -10.83 2.32 -4.91
N PHE A 132 -11.12 3.41 -5.60
CA PHE A 132 -12.45 3.66 -6.17
C PHE A 132 -12.86 2.60 -7.19
N VAL A 133 -12.00 2.28 -8.14
CA VAL A 133 -12.27 1.30 -9.20
C VAL A 133 -12.49 -0.09 -8.60
N PHE A 134 -11.58 -0.57 -7.79
CA PHE A 134 -11.67 -1.92 -7.24
C PHE A 134 -12.76 -2.06 -6.18
N TYR A 135 -13.04 -1.03 -5.40
CA TYR A 135 -14.19 -1.00 -4.51
C TYR A 135 -15.51 -1.13 -5.29
N THR A 136 -15.67 -0.35 -6.36
CA THR A 136 -16.87 -0.39 -7.20
C THR A 136 -17.02 -1.76 -7.86
N LEU A 137 -15.93 -2.33 -8.38
CA LEU A 137 -15.93 -3.67 -8.97
C LEU A 137 -16.27 -4.74 -7.93
N ALA A 138 -15.74 -4.63 -6.72
CA ALA A 138 -16.02 -5.56 -5.63
C ALA A 138 -17.50 -5.52 -5.24
N VAL A 139 -18.09 -4.33 -5.10
CA VAL A 139 -19.51 -4.16 -4.80
C VAL A 139 -20.39 -4.75 -5.91
N ARG A 140 -20.06 -4.46 -7.18
CA ARG A 140 -20.79 -5.02 -8.32
C ARG A 140 -20.72 -6.55 -8.36
N GLN A 141 -19.54 -7.10 -8.11
CA GLN A 141 -19.33 -8.56 -8.10
C GLN A 141 -20.12 -9.24 -6.97
N LEU A 142 -20.13 -8.61 -5.79
CA LEU A 142 -20.89 -9.10 -4.65
C LEU A 142 -22.40 -9.10 -4.92
N LYS A 143 -22.91 -8.02 -5.50
CA LYS A 143 -24.33 -7.94 -5.88
C LYS A 143 -24.73 -9.05 -6.88
N LYS A 144 -23.91 -9.33 -7.87
CA LYS A 144 -24.15 -10.40 -8.84
C LYS A 144 -24.19 -11.80 -8.23
N ARG A 145 -23.53 -11.99 -7.08
CA ARG A 145 -23.47 -13.28 -6.40
C ARG A 145 -24.72 -13.59 -5.57
N PHE A 146 -25.44 -12.55 -5.14
CA PHE A 146 -26.62 -12.67 -4.29
C PHE A 146 -27.95 -12.42 -5.02
N ILE A 147 -27.92 -12.22 -6.31
CA ILE A 147 -29.06 -12.14 -7.22
C ILE A 147 -29.06 -13.36 -8.13
#